data_0278bc8660405870e4090539af1f193a
#
_entry.id   0278bc8660405870e4090539af1f193a
#
_cell.length_a   1.000
_cell.length_b   1.000
_cell.length_c   1.000
_cell.angle_alpha   90.00
_cell.angle_beta   90.00
_cell.angle_gamma   90.00
#
_symmetry.space_group_name_H-M   'P 1'
#
loop_
_entity.id
_entity.type
_entity.pdbx_description
1 polymer ?
#
loop_
_entity_poly.entity_id
_entity_poly.type
_entity_poly.pdbx_seq_one_letter_code
_entity_poly.pdbx_strand_id
1 'polypeptide(L)'
;DDLNLNKFLNKKTGELSSGQKNRVSLAKSLINKPKVLFLDEPTASLDPDIGDFVREYIENYKSKNEITILLASHNMKEIERLCDNVIMMKSGKITDSGTCDQLIKKHGRKNLEETFLKIARSKDEMA
;
A
#
# COMPACT_ATOMS: atom_id res chain seq x y z
N ASP A 1 -12.09 19.06 0.04
CA ASP A 1 -10.71 18.69 -0.32
C ASP A 1 -10.12 17.67 0.66
N ASP A 2 -10.47 16.39 0.47
CA ASP A 2 -10.11 15.29 1.37
C ASP A 2 -8.60 14.96 1.36
N LEU A 3 -7.89 15.33 0.30
CA LEU A 3 -6.45 15.12 0.16
C LEU A 3 -5.62 16.40 0.36
N ASN A 4 -6.27 17.46 0.82
CA ASN A 4 -5.63 18.74 1.13
C ASN A 4 -4.85 19.34 -0.05
N LEU A 5 -5.50 19.36 -1.22
CA LEU A 5 -4.91 19.79 -2.48
C LEU A 5 -5.28 21.22 -2.90
N ASN A 6 -6.22 21.89 -2.21
CA ASN A 6 -6.73 23.20 -2.59
C ASN A 6 -5.62 24.25 -2.81
N LYS A 7 -4.60 24.24 -1.98
CA LYS A 7 -3.45 25.16 -2.08
C LYS A 7 -2.58 24.94 -3.33
N PHE A 8 -2.78 23.84 -4.05
CA PHE A 8 -2.01 23.49 -5.25
C PHE A 8 -2.80 23.61 -6.55
N LEU A 9 -4.07 24.03 -6.50
CA LEU A 9 -4.96 24.06 -7.67
C LEU A 9 -4.43 24.86 -8.86
N ASN A 10 -3.68 25.93 -8.58
CA ASN A 10 -3.14 26.82 -9.60
C ASN A 10 -1.66 26.51 -9.95
N LYS A 11 -1.08 25.45 -9.40
CA LYS A 11 0.29 25.05 -9.72
C LYS A 11 0.33 24.07 -10.87
N LYS A 12 1.32 24.21 -11.75
CA LYS A 12 1.63 23.22 -12.77
C LYS A 12 2.18 21.96 -12.11
N THR A 13 1.89 20.80 -12.69
CA THR A 13 2.34 19.51 -12.15
C THR A 13 3.87 19.44 -11.95
N GLY A 14 4.64 20.06 -12.85
CA GLY A 14 6.10 20.13 -12.74
C GLY A 14 6.63 20.92 -11.52
N GLU A 15 5.79 21.77 -10.92
CA GLU A 15 6.13 22.59 -9.75
C GLU A 15 5.87 21.90 -8.42
N LEU A 16 5.26 20.70 -8.44
CA LEU A 16 4.90 19.95 -7.25
C LEU A 16 6.06 19.06 -6.79
N SER A 17 6.18 18.88 -5.47
CA SER A 17 7.06 17.87 -4.89
C SER A 17 6.57 16.45 -5.26
N SER A 18 7.43 15.43 -5.10
CA SER A 18 7.03 14.04 -5.35
C SER A 18 5.85 13.60 -4.48
N GLY A 19 5.81 14.01 -3.21
CA GLY A 19 4.69 13.73 -2.31
C GLY A 19 3.40 14.44 -2.73
N GLN A 20 3.49 15.68 -3.21
CA GLN A 20 2.34 16.41 -3.74
C GLN A 20 1.83 15.76 -5.03
N LYS A 21 2.74 15.33 -5.93
CA LYS A 21 2.39 14.58 -7.14
C LYS A 21 1.68 13.27 -6.82
N ASN A 22 2.12 12.55 -5.79
CA ASN A 22 1.47 11.31 -5.35
C ASN A 22 0.04 11.55 -4.90
N ARG A 23 -0.21 12.61 -4.12
CA ARG A 23 -1.58 12.95 -3.69
C ARG A 23 -2.47 13.35 -4.86
N VAL A 24 -1.95 14.11 -5.81
CA VAL A 24 -2.67 14.47 -7.04
C VAL A 24 -2.97 13.23 -7.88
N SER A 25 -2.01 12.33 -8.03
CA SER A 25 -2.20 11.06 -8.76
C SER A 25 -3.27 10.20 -8.12
N LEU A 26 -3.27 10.08 -6.79
CA LEU A 26 -4.31 9.37 -6.05
C LEU A 26 -5.68 10.01 -6.28
N ALA A 27 -5.79 11.34 -6.18
CA ALA A 27 -7.03 12.05 -6.43
C ALA A 27 -7.56 11.80 -7.84
N LYS A 28 -6.69 11.86 -8.86
CA LYS A 28 -7.05 11.56 -10.25
C LYS A 28 -7.58 10.15 -10.42
N SER A 29 -6.97 9.18 -9.78
CA SER A 29 -7.39 7.77 -9.87
C SER A 29 -8.79 7.53 -9.28
N LEU A 30 -9.25 8.40 -8.39
CA LEU A 30 -10.54 8.28 -7.70
C LEU A 30 -11.68 9.09 -8.33
N ILE A 31 -11.39 9.98 -9.29
CA ILE A 31 -12.40 10.87 -9.90
C ILE A 31 -13.57 10.09 -10.49
N ASN A 32 -13.30 8.99 -11.17
CA ASN A 32 -14.32 8.18 -11.86
C ASN A 32 -14.94 7.09 -10.97
N LYS A 33 -14.73 7.13 -9.66
CA LYS A 33 -15.22 6.14 -8.69
C LYS A 33 -14.94 4.71 -9.16
N PRO A 34 -13.66 4.30 -9.29
CA PRO A 34 -13.29 3.00 -9.83
C PRO A 34 -13.78 1.86 -8.93
N LYS A 35 -14.08 0.71 -9.52
CA LYS A 35 -14.35 -0.52 -8.79
C LYS A 35 -13.08 -1.25 -8.38
N VAL A 36 -12.01 -1.04 -9.13
CA VAL A 36 -10.67 -1.62 -8.87
C VAL A 36 -9.64 -0.50 -8.95
N LEU A 37 -8.80 -0.42 -7.94
CA LEU A 37 -7.72 0.55 -7.83
C LEU A 37 -6.40 -0.17 -7.64
N PHE A 38 -5.40 0.17 -8.46
CA PHE A 38 -4.02 -0.31 -8.31
C PHE A 38 -3.17 0.78 -7.67
N LEU A 39 -2.54 0.45 -6.54
CA LEU A 39 -1.62 1.34 -5.84
C LEU A 39 -0.25 0.68 -5.75
N ASP A 40 0.76 1.31 -6.32
CA ASP A 40 2.15 0.86 -6.29
C ASP A 40 2.97 1.82 -5.43
N GLU A 41 3.44 1.32 -4.28
CA GLU A 41 4.22 2.08 -3.31
C GLU A 41 3.63 3.47 -2.99
N PRO A 42 2.36 3.57 -2.59
CA PRO A 42 1.65 4.85 -2.54
C PRO A 42 2.22 5.85 -1.52
N THR A 43 3.00 5.39 -0.54
CA THR A 43 3.56 6.25 0.52
C THR A 43 5.08 6.20 0.61
N ALA A 44 5.77 5.53 -0.33
CA ALA A 44 7.20 5.24 -0.23
C ALA A 44 8.10 6.49 -0.20
N SER A 45 7.70 7.56 -0.88
CA SER A 45 8.48 8.81 -0.96
C SER A 45 7.96 9.93 -0.08
N LEU A 46 7.04 9.62 0.84
CA LEU A 46 6.39 10.60 1.68
C LEU A 46 7.04 10.69 3.06
N ASP A 47 7.03 11.89 3.65
CA ASP A 47 7.35 12.06 5.06
C ASP A 47 6.37 11.25 5.93
N PRO A 48 6.79 10.81 7.14
CA PRO A 48 5.96 9.93 7.98
C PRO A 48 4.54 10.44 8.28
N ASP A 49 4.39 11.72 8.54
CA ASP A 49 3.09 12.35 8.82
C ASP A 49 2.19 12.39 7.58
N ILE A 50 2.76 12.71 6.44
CA ILE A 50 2.03 12.72 5.15
C ILE A 50 1.68 11.28 4.74
N GLY A 51 2.59 10.35 4.93
CA GLY A 51 2.32 8.93 4.69
C GLY A 51 1.18 8.39 5.55
N ASP A 52 1.15 8.74 6.82
CA ASP A 52 0.06 8.38 7.72
C ASP A 52 -1.28 8.98 7.28
N PHE A 53 -1.29 10.23 6.91
CA PHE A 53 -2.46 10.91 6.37
C PHE A 53 -3.01 10.22 5.11
N VAL A 54 -2.15 9.83 4.18
CA VAL A 54 -2.55 9.12 2.96
C VAL A 54 -3.11 7.73 3.28
N ARG A 55 -2.50 7.00 4.21
CA ARG A 55 -3.01 5.69 4.67
C ARG A 55 -4.39 5.82 5.30
N GLU A 56 -4.57 6.79 6.17
CA GLU A 56 -5.87 7.07 6.79
C GLU A 56 -6.94 7.39 5.74
N TYR A 57 -6.58 8.18 4.74
CA TYR A 57 -7.47 8.49 3.64
C TYR A 57 -7.89 7.23 2.85
N ILE A 58 -6.93 6.36 2.52
CA ILE A 58 -7.21 5.10 1.81
C ILE A 58 -8.11 4.19 2.66
N GLU A 59 -7.84 4.06 3.96
CA GLU A 59 -8.66 3.31 4.90
C GLU A 59 -10.10 3.80 4.92
N ASN A 60 -10.30 5.10 5.07
CA ASN A 60 -11.62 5.74 5.11
C ASN A 60 -12.34 5.59 3.78
N TYR A 61 -11.65 5.77 2.66
CA TYR A 61 -12.23 5.60 1.33
C TYR A 61 -12.71 4.15 1.12
N LYS A 62 -11.88 3.18 1.47
CA LYS A 62 -12.22 1.75 1.39
C LYS A 62 -13.44 1.39 2.25
N SER A 63 -13.57 1.97 3.43
CA SER A 63 -14.69 1.70 4.34
C SER A 63 -16.03 2.27 3.85
N LYS A 64 -15.99 3.35 3.07
CA LYS A 64 -17.18 4.07 2.59
C LYS A 64 -17.61 3.71 1.18
N ASN A 65 -16.78 3.00 0.43
CA ASN A 65 -17.03 2.69 -0.98
C ASN A 65 -16.83 1.21 -1.26
N GLU A 66 -17.60 0.66 -2.19
CA GLU A 66 -17.35 -0.67 -2.74
C GLU A 66 -16.20 -0.61 -3.74
N ILE A 67 -15.01 -0.93 -3.27
CA ILE A 67 -13.79 -0.90 -4.08
C ILE A 67 -12.89 -2.07 -3.73
N THR A 68 -12.26 -2.65 -4.74
CA THR A 68 -11.17 -3.59 -4.58
C THR A 68 -9.86 -2.87 -4.83
N ILE A 69 -8.95 -2.92 -3.87
CA ILE A 69 -7.64 -2.29 -3.96
C ILE A 69 -6.56 -3.37 -4.05
N LEU A 70 -5.76 -3.33 -5.11
CA LEU A 70 -4.52 -4.08 -5.21
C LEU A 70 -3.35 -3.16 -4.86
N LEU A 71 -2.71 -3.43 -3.74
CA LEU A 71 -1.62 -2.63 -3.19
C LEU A 71 -0.31 -3.40 -3.31
N ALA A 72 0.69 -2.79 -3.92
CA ALA A 72 2.08 -3.25 -3.86
C ALA A 72 2.86 -2.34 -2.91
N SER A 73 3.52 -2.91 -1.91
CA SER A 73 4.30 -2.15 -0.94
C SER A 73 5.41 -3.00 -0.32
N HIS A 74 6.52 -2.37 0.05
CA HIS A 74 7.58 -2.95 0.88
C HIS A 74 7.41 -2.58 2.36
N ASN A 75 6.47 -1.73 2.71
CA ASN A 75 6.20 -1.33 4.07
C ASN A 75 5.21 -2.30 4.72
N MET A 76 5.70 -3.22 5.52
CA MET A 76 4.88 -4.25 6.14
C MET A 76 3.83 -3.70 7.11
N LYS A 77 4.10 -2.60 7.79
CA LYS A 77 3.11 -1.93 8.65
C LYS A 77 1.96 -1.34 7.85
N GLU A 78 2.25 -0.80 6.67
CA GLU A 78 1.23 -0.33 5.73
C GLU A 78 0.34 -1.48 5.25
N ILE A 79 0.93 -2.62 4.91
CA ILE A 79 0.20 -3.82 4.50
C ILE A 79 -0.68 -4.34 5.63
N GLU A 80 -0.17 -4.44 6.85
CA GLU A 80 -0.96 -4.86 8.02
C GLU A 80 -2.16 -3.93 8.27
N ARG A 81 -1.98 -2.65 8.05
CA ARG A 81 -3.03 -1.64 8.26
C ARG A 81 -4.10 -1.65 7.17
N LEU A 82 -3.70 -1.76 5.91
CA LEU A 82 -4.60 -1.52 4.76
C LEU A 82 -5.15 -2.79 4.10
N CYS A 83 -4.46 -3.93 4.22
CA CYS A 83 -4.78 -5.11 3.43
C CYS A 83 -5.56 -6.14 4.23
N ASP A 84 -6.60 -6.72 3.60
CA ASP A 84 -7.36 -7.84 4.15
C ASP A 84 -6.65 -9.17 3.86
N ASN A 85 -6.07 -9.30 2.67
CA ASN A 85 -5.31 -10.47 2.22
C ASN A 85 -3.97 -10.04 1.65
N VAL A 86 -2.98 -10.89 1.83
CA VAL A 86 -1.61 -10.66 1.38
C VAL A 86 -1.15 -11.80 0.48
N ILE A 87 -0.48 -11.46 -0.60
CA ILE A 87 0.22 -12.40 -1.47
C ILE A 87 1.70 -12.07 -1.40
N MET A 88 2.50 -13.02 -0.95
CA MET A 88 3.95 -12.87 -0.90
C MET A 88 4.58 -13.49 -2.15
N MET A 89 5.46 -12.73 -2.78
CA MET A 89 6.13 -13.16 -4.01
C MET A 89 7.65 -13.15 -3.85
N LYS A 90 8.29 -14.14 -4.45
CA LYS A 90 9.75 -14.22 -4.53
C LYS A 90 10.13 -14.78 -5.91
N SER A 91 11.07 -14.11 -6.58
CA SER A 91 11.58 -14.55 -7.90
C SER A 91 10.47 -14.83 -8.92
N GLY A 92 9.44 -13.95 -8.95
CA GLY A 92 8.31 -14.07 -9.88
C GLY A 92 7.28 -15.16 -9.53
N LYS A 93 7.40 -15.79 -8.38
CA LYS A 93 6.47 -16.85 -7.92
C LYS A 93 5.79 -16.46 -6.63
N ILE A 94 4.55 -16.91 -6.46
CA ILE A 94 3.84 -16.81 -5.19
C ILE A 94 4.42 -17.83 -4.22
N THR A 95 4.93 -17.34 -3.09
CA THR A 95 5.52 -18.18 -2.04
C THR A 95 4.53 -18.49 -0.93
N ASP A 96 3.63 -17.56 -0.64
CA ASP A 96 2.58 -17.74 0.36
C ASP A 96 1.45 -16.73 0.16
N SER A 97 0.29 -17.00 0.73
CA SER A 97 -0.86 -16.10 0.71
C SER A 97 -1.79 -16.34 1.89
N GLY A 98 -2.51 -15.32 2.29
CA GLY A 98 -3.47 -15.37 3.39
C GLY A 98 -3.67 -14.02 4.04
N THR A 99 -4.39 -13.97 5.16
CA THR A 99 -4.45 -12.78 5.99
C THR A 99 -3.11 -12.55 6.70
N CYS A 100 -2.87 -11.33 7.17
CA CYS A 100 -1.67 -11.04 7.97
C CYS A 100 -1.55 -11.99 9.16
N ASP A 101 -2.63 -12.18 9.91
CA ASP A 101 -2.65 -13.05 11.09
C ASP A 101 -2.36 -14.51 10.73
N GLN A 102 -2.94 -15.02 9.64
CA GLN A 102 -2.66 -16.37 9.16
C GLN A 102 -1.19 -16.57 8.80
N LEU A 103 -0.59 -15.63 8.09
CA LEU A 103 0.82 -15.70 7.69
C LEU A 103 1.76 -15.60 8.88
N ILE A 104 1.52 -14.68 9.80
CA ILE A 104 2.30 -14.51 11.03
C ILE A 104 2.27 -15.81 11.86
N LYS A 105 1.09 -16.37 12.04
CA LYS A 105 0.87 -17.60 12.81
C LYS A 105 1.53 -18.81 12.15
N LYS A 106 1.32 -18.98 10.84
CA LYS A 106 1.90 -20.07 10.05
C LYS A 106 3.42 -20.12 10.15
N HIS A 107 4.08 -18.96 10.13
CA HIS A 107 5.54 -18.86 10.17
C HIS A 107 6.11 -18.72 11.60
N GLY A 108 5.26 -18.65 12.62
CA GLY A 108 5.66 -18.55 14.02
C GLY A 108 6.45 -17.27 14.31
N ARG A 109 6.04 -16.14 13.73
CA ARG A 109 6.69 -14.84 13.90
C ARG A 109 5.78 -13.87 14.66
N LYS A 110 6.35 -12.73 15.10
CA LYS A 110 5.64 -11.73 15.90
C LYS A 110 4.83 -10.74 15.06
N ASN A 111 5.30 -10.48 13.83
CA ASN A 111 4.69 -9.52 12.93
C ASN A 111 4.97 -9.90 11.47
N LEU A 112 4.35 -9.16 10.55
CA LEU A 112 4.48 -9.42 9.12
C LEU A 112 5.90 -9.16 8.60
N GLU A 113 6.61 -8.18 9.16
CA GLU A 113 7.99 -7.89 8.77
C GLU A 113 8.93 -9.07 9.04
N GLU A 114 8.85 -9.66 10.24
CA GLU A 114 9.63 -10.87 10.58
C GLU A 114 9.23 -12.06 9.69
N THR A 115 7.96 -12.19 9.37
CA THR A 115 7.44 -13.23 8.46
C THR A 115 8.02 -13.05 7.06
N PHE A 116 7.99 -11.83 6.54
CA PHE A 116 8.55 -11.48 5.24
C PHE A 116 10.06 -11.78 5.18
N LEU A 117 10.81 -11.36 6.21
CA LEU A 117 12.25 -11.61 6.28
C LEU A 117 12.58 -13.10 6.30
N LYS A 118 11.79 -13.91 7.01
CA LYS A 118 11.95 -15.37 7.01
C LYS A 118 11.76 -15.95 5.61
N ILE A 119 10.71 -15.56 4.91
CA ILE A 119 10.41 -16.04 3.56
C ILE A 119 11.49 -15.56 2.56
N ALA A 120 11.87 -14.28 2.64
CA ALA A 120 12.87 -13.69 1.75
C ALA A 120 14.25 -14.35 1.90
N ARG A 121 14.62 -14.75 3.12
CA ARG A 121 15.89 -15.38 3.45
C ARG A 121 15.88 -16.90 3.33
N SER A 122 14.74 -17.53 3.19
CA SER A 122 14.67 -18.96 2.93
C SER A 122 15.40 -19.26 1.62
N LYS A 123 16.27 -20.28 1.64
CA LYS A 123 16.88 -20.76 0.41
C LYS A 123 15.76 -21.31 -0.47
N ASP A 124 15.85 -21.07 -1.76
CA ASP A 124 14.96 -21.76 -2.69
C ASP A 124 15.28 -23.26 -2.59
N GLU A 125 14.41 -24.00 -1.92
CA GLU A 125 14.51 -25.47 -1.85
C GLU A 125 14.18 -26.13 -3.17
N MET A 126 14.20 -25.35 -4.23
CA MET A 126 13.95 -25.83 -5.58
C MET A 126 15.23 -25.81 -6.38
N ALA A 127 15.92 -26.88 -6.31
CA ALA A 127 16.86 -27.18 -7.35
C ALA A 127 16.10 -27.43 -8.68
#